data_676ea962a9e25db57a8dca31b6f6d338
#
_entry.id   676ea962a9e25db57a8dca31b6f6d338
#
_cell.length_a   1.000
_cell.length_b   1.000
_cell.length_c   1.000
_cell.angle_alpha   90.00
_cell.angle_beta   90.00
_cell.angle_gamma   90.00
#
_symmetry.space_group_name_H-M   'P 1'
#
loop_
_entity.id
_entity.type
_entity.pdbx_description
1 polymer ?
#
loop_
_entity_poly.entity_id
_entity_poly.type
_entity_poly.pdbx_seq_one_letter_code
_entity_poly.pdbx_strand_id
1 'polypeptide(L)'
;MIITFYGVRGSTPCQSDDVARHGGNTACVAVQSPGEQPLLFDLGTGLRYYAESMTSDDLFEGTCLLSHLHWDHVQGLPFFKPLLRSGARLAIHAPAQFDGRHPGEVLLSTIRPPLFPISLDEFNGDVTIHCAKPQFSVGSYVVHSGAVPHNGPMAGYRVEHDDLSVTYISDHQQPDDPTTIAEPVLELCRGVDLLIHDAQYTPSEFEQKRTWGHCTVQYAVAVAIAAGVKRLALFHHDPYHDDDTIEQMTRAAKKCGDAHGIEVFAATEGMSVDLAAA
;
A
#
# COMPACT_ATOMS: atom_id res chain seq x y z
N MET A 1 -5.45 9.75 -13.78
CA MET A 1 -4.59 9.10 -12.75
C MET A 1 -4.77 7.60 -12.88
N ILE A 2 -3.67 6.89 -13.09
CA ILE A 2 -3.66 5.41 -13.25
C ILE A 2 -3.03 4.80 -12.01
N ILE A 3 -3.69 3.80 -11.43
CA ILE A 3 -3.22 3.04 -10.27
C ILE A 3 -2.88 1.63 -10.75
N THR A 4 -1.64 1.17 -10.57
CA THR A 4 -1.20 -0.17 -10.98
C THR A 4 -0.68 -0.95 -9.77
N PHE A 5 -1.20 -2.17 -9.58
CA PHE A 5 -0.84 -3.06 -8.49
C PHE A 5 0.30 -3.99 -8.90
N TYR A 6 1.44 -3.91 -8.24
CA TYR A 6 2.61 -4.76 -8.47
C TYR A 6 2.82 -5.82 -7.38
N GLY A 7 2.18 -5.64 -6.23
CA GLY A 7 2.15 -6.59 -5.14
C GLY A 7 0.94 -6.31 -4.26
N VAL A 8 0.22 -7.35 -3.87
CA VAL A 8 -1.11 -7.29 -3.22
C VAL A 8 -1.21 -8.16 -1.98
N ARG A 9 -0.17 -8.96 -1.66
CA ARG A 9 -0.15 -9.84 -0.50
C ARG A 9 0.34 -9.13 0.76
N GLY A 10 -0.17 -9.60 1.88
CA GLY A 10 0.27 -9.19 3.21
C GLY A 10 1.31 -10.12 3.82
N SER A 11 1.99 -9.64 4.83
CA SER A 11 2.89 -10.34 5.75
C SER A 11 4.10 -11.01 5.13
N THR A 12 3.97 -11.77 4.05
CA THR A 12 5.07 -12.46 3.37
C THR A 12 4.70 -12.81 1.92
N PRO A 13 5.65 -12.82 0.99
CA PRO A 13 5.36 -13.29 -0.35
C PRO A 13 5.04 -14.80 -0.35
N CYS A 14 4.17 -15.20 -1.27
CA CYS A 14 3.79 -16.60 -1.46
C CYS A 14 3.84 -16.97 -2.95
N GLN A 15 4.01 -18.26 -3.24
CA GLN A 15 4.02 -18.77 -4.60
C GLN A 15 3.48 -20.21 -4.64
N SER A 16 2.41 -20.39 -5.40
CA SER A 16 1.88 -21.68 -5.82
C SER A 16 0.94 -21.46 -7.01
N ASP A 17 0.50 -22.53 -7.65
CA ASP A 17 -0.51 -22.45 -8.73
C ASP A 17 -1.84 -21.89 -8.21
N ASP A 18 -2.13 -22.10 -6.92
CA ASP A 18 -3.38 -21.68 -6.28
C ASP A 18 -3.44 -20.17 -5.97
N VAL A 19 -2.35 -19.44 -6.13
CA VAL A 19 -2.27 -17.97 -5.91
C VAL A 19 -1.93 -17.19 -7.18
N ALA A 20 -1.88 -17.86 -8.33
CA ALA A 20 -1.38 -17.30 -9.59
C ALA A 20 -2.30 -16.23 -10.18
N ARG A 21 -3.61 -16.23 -9.88
CA ARG A 21 -4.56 -15.26 -10.41
C ARG A 21 -4.46 -13.90 -9.75
N HIS A 22 -4.32 -13.87 -8.42
CA HIS A 22 -4.17 -12.61 -7.67
C HIS A 22 -2.72 -12.17 -7.51
N GLY A 23 -1.78 -13.12 -7.58
CA GLY A 23 -0.35 -12.87 -7.40
C GLY A 23 0.11 -13.13 -5.96
N GLY A 24 1.42 -13.17 -5.77
CA GLY A 24 2.06 -13.57 -4.50
C GLY A 24 3.06 -12.56 -3.94
N ASN A 25 3.24 -11.40 -4.57
CA ASN A 25 4.16 -10.37 -4.09
C ASN A 25 3.52 -9.47 -3.04
N THR A 26 4.36 -9.00 -2.10
CA THR A 26 3.93 -8.09 -1.05
C THR A 26 3.82 -6.65 -1.55
N ALA A 27 3.19 -5.82 -0.74
CA ALA A 27 2.65 -4.51 -1.03
C ALA A 27 3.54 -3.59 -1.89
N CYS A 28 3.09 -3.29 -3.10
CA CYS A 28 3.65 -2.26 -3.97
C CYS A 28 2.60 -1.80 -4.98
N VAL A 29 2.25 -0.52 -4.95
CA VAL A 29 1.27 0.08 -5.86
C VAL A 29 1.85 1.35 -6.45
N ALA A 30 1.76 1.51 -7.77
CA ALA A 30 2.19 2.72 -8.46
C ALA A 30 1.01 3.63 -8.79
N VAL A 31 1.20 4.92 -8.60
CA VAL A 31 0.31 6.00 -9.02
C VAL A 31 1.00 6.78 -10.12
N GLN A 32 0.36 6.91 -11.27
CA GLN A 32 0.89 7.66 -12.40
C GLN A 32 -0.14 8.65 -12.94
N SER A 33 0.30 9.89 -13.13
CA SER A 33 -0.43 10.92 -13.87
C SER A 33 0.43 11.47 -15.00
N PRO A 34 -0.15 11.93 -16.13
CA PRO A 34 0.61 12.48 -17.23
C PRO A 34 1.49 13.66 -16.81
N GLY A 35 2.78 13.59 -17.14
CA GLY A 35 3.75 14.66 -16.83
C GLY A 35 4.32 14.62 -15.41
N GLU A 36 3.84 13.75 -14.53
CA GLU A 36 4.32 13.62 -13.17
C GLU A 36 5.35 12.49 -13.01
N GLN A 37 6.21 12.64 -12.01
CA GLN A 37 7.07 11.56 -11.56
C GLN A 37 6.24 10.44 -10.91
N PRO A 38 6.69 9.17 -11.01
CA PRO A 38 5.99 8.07 -10.37
C PRO A 38 5.93 8.24 -8.86
N LEU A 39 4.75 7.98 -8.30
CA LEU A 39 4.52 7.91 -6.89
C LEU A 39 4.19 6.46 -6.53
N LEU A 40 4.85 5.90 -5.53
CA LEU A 40 4.68 4.52 -5.09
C LEU A 40 4.05 4.49 -3.70
N PHE A 41 3.15 3.56 -3.47
CA PHE A 41 2.78 3.12 -2.13
C PHE A 41 3.52 1.83 -1.84
N ASP A 42 4.34 1.86 -0.79
CA ASP A 42 5.15 0.77 -0.28
C ASP A 42 6.20 0.18 -1.25
N LEU A 43 7.15 -0.55 -0.67
CA LEU A 43 8.35 -1.07 -1.32
C LEU A 43 8.50 -2.58 -1.05
N GLY A 44 7.38 -3.31 -1.03
CA GLY A 44 7.37 -4.77 -0.89
C GLY A 44 7.97 -5.48 -2.11
N THR A 45 7.86 -6.80 -2.18
CA THR A 45 8.48 -7.59 -3.26
C THR A 45 7.96 -7.26 -4.65
N GLY A 46 6.73 -6.71 -4.76
CA GLY A 46 6.16 -6.20 -6.01
C GLY A 46 7.00 -5.11 -6.68
N LEU A 47 7.84 -4.39 -5.92
CA LEU A 47 8.72 -3.35 -6.43
C LEU A 47 9.67 -3.84 -7.53
N ARG A 48 10.06 -5.12 -7.49
CA ARG A 48 10.87 -5.74 -8.54
C ARG A 48 10.16 -5.69 -9.89
N TYR A 49 8.86 -6.01 -9.93
CA TYR A 49 8.09 -6.02 -11.17
C TYR A 49 7.79 -4.60 -11.68
N TYR A 50 7.62 -3.65 -10.76
CA TYR A 50 7.61 -2.24 -11.15
C TYR A 50 8.90 -1.85 -11.85
N ALA A 51 10.07 -2.24 -11.32
CA ALA A 51 11.36 -1.99 -11.98
C ALA A 51 11.47 -2.64 -13.37
N GLU A 52 10.89 -3.83 -13.56
CA GLU A 52 10.87 -4.53 -14.86
C GLU A 52 9.93 -3.86 -15.88
N SER A 53 8.93 -3.11 -15.44
CA SER A 53 8.04 -2.35 -16.32
C SER A 53 8.64 -1.04 -16.85
N MET A 54 9.74 -0.59 -16.26
CA MET A 54 10.46 0.61 -16.72
C MET A 54 11.27 0.33 -17.98
N THR A 55 11.45 1.33 -18.83
CA THR A 55 12.37 1.21 -19.96
C THR A 55 13.82 1.20 -19.45
N SER A 56 14.70 0.42 -20.09
CA SER A 56 16.07 0.18 -19.61
C SER A 56 16.95 1.44 -19.56
N ASP A 57 16.58 2.50 -20.29
CA ASP A 57 17.41 3.70 -20.45
C ASP A 57 17.00 4.85 -19.53
N ASP A 58 15.81 4.78 -18.92
CA ASP A 58 15.33 5.83 -18.05
C ASP A 58 16.06 5.82 -16.70
N LEU A 59 16.48 6.99 -16.22
CA LEU A 59 16.89 7.18 -14.84
C LEU A 59 15.63 7.29 -13.96
N PHE A 60 15.57 6.48 -12.93
CA PHE A 60 14.46 6.55 -11.99
C PHE A 60 14.56 7.82 -11.15
N GLU A 61 13.48 8.58 -11.12
CA GLU A 61 13.24 9.65 -10.18
C GLU A 61 11.79 9.55 -9.72
N GLY A 62 11.57 9.28 -8.43
CA GLY A 62 10.23 9.08 -7.90
C GLY A 62 10.15 9.19 -6.39
N THR A 63 8.93 9.11 -5.89
CA THR A 63 8.62 9.22 -4.47
C THR A 63 7.87 7.99 -3.99
N CYS A 64 8.21 7.48 -2.80
CA CYS A 64 7.46 6.45 -2.10
C CYS A 64 6.76 7.03 -0.87
N LEU A 65 5.48 6.75 -0.74
CA LEU A 65 4.68 6.95 0.46
C LEU A 65 4.65 5.60 1.19
N LEU A 66 5.57 5.42 2.13
CA LEU A 66 5.74 4.18 2.88
C LEU A 66 4.79 4.16 4.07
N SER A 67 3.90 3.18 4.10
CA SER A 67 2.88 3.06 5.14
C SER A 67 3.48 2.81 6.52
N HIS A 68 4.43 1.87 6.62
CA HIS A 68 5.17 1.55 7.84
C HIS A 68 6.40 0.69 7.53
N LEU A 69 7.13 0.26 8.57
CA LEU A 69 8.44 -0.38 8.42
C LEU A 69 8.42 -1.92 8.58
N HIS A 70 7.25 -2.58 8.49
CA HIS A 70 7.21 -4.04 8.46
C HIS A 70 7.88 -4.59 7.19
N TRP A 71 8.41 -5.81 7.28
CA TRP A 71 9.24 -6.39 6.22
C TRP A 71 8.54 -6.47 4.87
N ASP A 72 7.31 -6.84 4.84
CA ASP A 72 6.52 -6.98 3.61
C ASP A 72 6.27 -5.66 2.87
N HIS A 73 6.53 -4.52 3.53
CA HIS A 73 6.44 -3.20 2.94
C HIS A 73 7.78 -2.61 2.52
N VAL A 74 8.91 -3.20 2.92
CA VAL A 74 10.26 -2.64 2.66
C VAL A 74 11.22 -3.63 2.02
N GLN A 75 10.94 -4.93 2.01
CA GLN A 75 11.89 -5.95 1.60
C GLN A 75 12.25 -5.92 0.10
N GLY A 76 11.48 -5.26 -0.73
CA GLY A 76 11.80 -5.06 -2.15
C GLY A 76 12.84 -3.97 -2.40
N LEU A 77 12.99 -3.01 -1.48
CA LEU A 77 13.90 -1.87 -1.64
C LEU A 77 15.34 -2.28 -1.96
N PRO A 78 15.98 -3.27 -1.26
CA PRO A 78 17.34 -3.70 -1.57
C PRO A 78 17.52 -4.28 -2.98
N PHE A 79 16.43 -4.71 -3.60
CA PHE A 79 16.42 -5.35 -4.93
C PHE A 79 15.92 -4.42 -6.04
N PHE A 80 15.68 -3.15 -5.73
CA PHE A 80 15.22 -2.16 -6.69
C PHE A 80 16.38 -1.72 -7.60
N LYS A 81 16.58 -2.46 -8.69
CA LYS A 81 17.69 -2.28 -9.64
C LYS A 81 17.89 -0.84 -10.15
N PRO A 82 16.86 -0.01 -10.38
CA PRO A 82 17.04 1.38 -10.79
C PRO A 82 17.97 2.17 -9.85
N LEU A 83 17.96 1.90 -8.54
CA LEU A 83 18.84 2.57 -7.57
C LEU A 83 20.32 2.14 -7.64
N LEU A 84 20.65 1.12 -8.43
CA LEU A 84 22.04 0.76 -8.70
C LEU A 84 22.69 1.68 -9.76
N ARG A 85 21.92 2.58 -10.37
CA ARG A 85 22.39 3.53 -11.38
C ARG A 85 22.66 4.89 -10.74
N SER A 86 23.84 5.44 -11.02
CA SER A 86 24.17 6.80 -10.60
C SER A 86 23.21 7.82 -11.22
N GLY A 87 22.71 8.73 -10.40
CA GLY A 87 21.72 9.73 -10.78
C GLY A 87 20.26 9.30 -10.59
N ALA A 88 19.99 8.02 -10.28
CA ALA A 88 18.65 7.62 -9.84
C ALA A 88 18.31 8.23 -8.46
N ARG A 89 17.06 8.60 -8.24
CA ARG A 89 16.60 9.25 -7.01
C ARG A 89 15.29 8.63 -6.50
N LEU A 90 15.25 8.33 -5.21
CA LEU A 90 14.06 7.88 -4.51
C LEU A 90 13.89 8.69 -3.22
N ALA A 91 12.80 9.46 -3.12
CA ALA A 91 12.38 10.08 -1.87
C ALA A 91 11.36 9.19 -1.16
N ILE A 92 11.57 8.86 0.11
CA ILE A 92 10.66 8.04 0.91
C ILE A 92 10.05 8.92 2.00
N HIS A 93 8.72 8.96 2.09
CA HIS A 93 8.00 9.55 3.20
C HIS A 93 7.39 8.44 4.05
N ALA A 94 7.76 8.36 5.33
CA ALA A 94 7.35 7.30 6.26
C ALA A 94 6.90 7.89 7.60
N PRO A 95 6.07 7.18 8.40
CA PRO A 95 5.68 7.66 9.72
C PRO A 95 6.87 7.76 10.68
N ALA A 96 6.85 8.78 11.53
CA ALA A 96 7.79 8.88 12.64
C ALA A 96 7.60 7.69 13.60
N GLN A 97 8.71 7.18 14.17
CA GLN A 97 8.64 6.04 15.07
C GLN A 97 8.19 6.46 16.48
N PHE A 98 7.47 5.59 17.21
CA PHE A 98 6.96 5.89 18.55
C PHE A 98 8.08 6.11 19.58
N ASP A 99 9.26 5.53 19.35
CA ASP A 99 10.44 5.71 20.21
C ASP A 99 11.26 6.96 19.86
N GLY A 100 10.77 7.78 18.91
CA GLY A 100 11.39 9.03 18.48
C GLY A 100 12.49 8.86 17.42
N ARG A 101 12.85 7.62 17.03
CA ARG A 101 13.82 7.42 15.95
C ARG A 101 13.27 7.91 14.61
N HIS A 102 14.15 8.43 13.79
CA HIS A 102 13.83 8.73 12.40
C HIS A 102 13.64 7.44 11.58
N PRO A 103 12.62 7.31 10.70
CA PRO A 103 12.41 6.09 9.92
C PRO A 103 13.63 5.68 9.09
N GLY A 104 14.43 6.63 8.61
CA GLY A 104 15.68 6.39 7.93
C GLY A 104 16.72 5.66 8.79
N GLU A 105 16.82 5.99 10.08
CA GLU A 105 17.73 5.29 10.99
C GLU A 105 17.37 3.82 11.13
N VAL A 106 16.07 3.52 11.16
CA VAL A 106 15.59 2.14 11.26
C VAL A 106 15.89 1.38 9.96
N LEU A 107 15.55 1.93 8.79
CA LEU A 107 15.84 1.29 7.51
C LEU A 107 17.34 1.07 7.29
N LEU A 108 18.17 2.07 7.54
CA LEU A 108 19.65 1.95 7.45
C LEU A 108 20.21 0.93 8.43
N SER A 109 19.61 0.77 9.61
CA SER A 109 20.05 -0.25 10.58
C SER A 109 19.69 -1.66 10.16
N THR A 110 18.74 -1.83 9.27
CA THR A 110 18.14 -3.09 8.86
C THR A 110 18.70 -3.58 7.51
N ILE A 111 18.81 -2.68 6.52
CA ILE A 111 19.35 -3.00 5.19
C ILE A 111 20.88 -2.78 5.20
N ARG A 112 21.61 -3.73 5.79
CA ARG A 112 23.07 -3.72 5.89
C ARG A 112 23.60 -5.08 6.35
N PRO A 113 24.93 -5.31 6.27
CA PRO A 113 25.52 -6.52 6.85
C PRO A 113 25.19 -6.70 8.35
N PRO A 114 24.92 -7.94 8.83
CA PRO A 114 24.98 -9.19 8.08
C PRO A 114 23.69 -9.58 7.35
N LEU A 115 22.59 -8.79 7.46
CA LEU A 115 21.29 -9.13 6.89
C LEU A 115 21.24 -8.89 5.38
N PHE A 116 21.97 -7.90 4.89
CA PHE A 116 22.14 -7.60 3.47
C PHE A 116 23.63 -7.32 3.18
N PRO A 117 24.17 -7.66 1.99
CA PRO A 117 25.62 -7.58 1.73
C PRO A 117 26.20 -6.17 1.71
N ILE A 118 25.40 -5.16 1.38
CA ILE A 118 25.79 -3.73 1.36
C ILE A 118 24.77 -2.91 2.15
N SER A 119 25.17 -1.74 2.60
CA SER A 119 24.25 -0.79 3.25
C SER A 119 23.48 0.01 2.20
N LEU A 120 22.31 0.52 2.60
CA LEU A 120 21.47 1.32 1.70
C LEU A 120 22.15 2.59 1.20
N ASP A 121 23.04 3.17 2.00
CA ASP A 121 23.87 4.33 1.66
C ASP A 121 25.04 4.03 0.70
N GLU A 122 25.30 2.75 0.41
CA GLU A 122 26.27 2.31 -0.61
C GLU A 122 25.63 2.14 -2.00
N PHE A 123 24.33 2.40 -2.17
CA PHE A 123 23.68 2.38 -3.48
C PHE A 123 24.20 3.55 -4.33
N ASN A 124 24.29 3.35 -5.65
CA ASN A 124 24.77 4.42 -6.56
C ASN A 124 23.73 5.54 -6.77
N GLY A 125 22.45 5.24 -6.57
CA GLY A 125 21.34 6.20 -6.59
C GLY A 125 21.11 6.81 -5.21
N ASP A 126 20.56 8.00 -5.19
CA ASP A 126 20.27 8.74 -3.97
C ASP A 126 18.94 8.28 -3.35
N VAL A 127 18.99 7.84 -2.09
CA VAL A 127 17.79 7.54 -1.30
C VAL A 127 17.69 8.55 -0.17
N THR A 128 16.61 9.35 -0.18
CA THR A 128 16.31 10.28 0.90
C THR A 128 15.07 9.82 1.66
N ILE A 129 15.09 9.91 2.99
CA ILE A 129 14.00 9.45 3.85
C ILE A 129 13.54 10.59 4.73
N HIS A 130 12.23 10.82 4.73
CA HIS A 130 11.59 11.92 5.45
C HIS A 130 10.47 11.39 6.37
N CYS A 131 10.26 12.05 7.50
CA CYS A 131 9.02 11.84 8.24
C CYS A 131 7.86 12.42 7.45
N ALA A 132 6.80 11.62 7.23
CA ALA A 132 5.60 12.07 6.57
C ALA A 132 4.94 13.21 7.37
N LYS A 133 4.60 14.31 6.69
CA LYS A 133 3.88 15.44 7.29
C LYS A 133 2.38 15.22 7.07
N PRO A 134 1.52 15.79 7.90
CA PRO A 134 0.07 15.67 7.73
C PRO A 134 -0.41 16.07 6.33
N GLN A 135 0.26 17.05 5.71
CA GLN A 135 0.03 17.46 4.32
C GLN A 135 1.33 17.93 3.67
N PHE A 136 1.56 17.55 2.42
CA PHE A 136 2.70 17.98 1.60
C PHE A 136 2.41 17.76 0.12
N SER A 137 3.27 18.28 -0.77
CA SER A 137 3.15 18.07 -2.21
C SER A 137 4.31 17.24 -2.75
N VAL A 138 4.02 16.45 -3.78
CA VAL A 138 4.98 15.71 -4.61
C VAL A 138 4.65 16.04 -6.07
N GLY A 139 5.47 16.88 -6.72
CA GLY A 139 5.08 17.45 -8.00
C GLY A 139 3.76 18.20 -7.86
N SER A 140 2.78 17.89 -8.68
CA SER A 140 1.41 18.42 -8.57
C SER A 140 0.48 17.60 -7.70
N TYR A 141 0.92 16.43 -7.19
CA TYR A 141 0.13 15.68 -6.22
C TYR A 141 0.06 16.41 -4.88
N VAL A 142 -1.14 16.48 -4.31
CA VAL A 142 -1.36 16.86 -2.92
C VAL A 142 -1.51 15.58 -2.10
N VAL A 143 -0.65 15.41 -1.10
CA VAL A 143 -0.62 14.22 -0.25
C VAL A 143 -1.08 14.59 1.15
N HIS A 144 -2.06 13.88 1.69
CA HIS A 144 -2.44 13.92 3.09
C HIS A 144 -2.04 12.60 3.75
N SER A 145 -1.47 12.66 4.95
CA SER A 145 -1.18 11.48 5.76
C SER A 145 -1.89 11.56 7.10
N GLY A 146 -2.34 10.40 7.57
CA GLY A 146 -2.99 10.27 8.87
C GLY A 146 -2.62 8.95 9.54
N ALA A 147 -2.64 8.95 10.87
CA ALA A 147 -2.36 7.73 11.63
C ALA A 147 -3.47 6.70 11.44
N VAL A 148 -3.09 5.45 11.23
CA VAL A 148 -3.98 4.31 11.13
C VAL A 148 -3.73 3.37 12.31
N PRO A 149 -4.77 2.87 13.00
CA PRO A 149 -4.61 1.86 14.04
C PRO A 149 -3.89 0.62 13.50
N HIS A 150 -2.75 0.29 14.09
CA HIS A 150 -1.92 -0.87 13.71
C HIS A 150 -0.91 -1.20 14.81
N ASN A 151 -0.20 -2.34 14.67
CA ASN A 151 0.88 -2.76 15.56
C ASN A 151 2.19 -2.03 15.23
N GLY A 152 2.31 -0.79 15.70
CA GLY A 152 3.42 0.10 15.39
C GLY A 152 2.97 1.38 14.69
N PRO A 153 3.92 2.31 14.43
CA PRO A 153 3.62 3.54 13.69
C PRO A 153 3.22 3.22 12.26
N MET A 154 2.00 3.57 11.90
CA MET A 154 1.48 3.41 10.56
C MET A 154 0.79 4.68 10.07
N ALA A 155 0.99 5.01 8.80
CA ALA A 155 0.34 6.10 8.08
C ALA A 155 -0.50 5.57 6.92
N GLY A 156 -1.76 5.99 6.85
CA GLY A 156 -2.53 5.98 5.62
C GLY A 156 -2.22 7.23 4.81
N TYR A 157 -2.39 7.14 3.51
CA TYR A 157 -2.14 8.26 2.59
C TYR A 157 -3.32 8.48 1.67
N ARG A 158 -3.72 9.74 1.53
CA ARG A 158 -4.63 10.22 0.47
C ARG A 158 -3.81 11.03 -0.51
N VAL A 159 -3.91 10.71 -1.79
CA VAL A 159 -3.27 11.43 -2.90
C VAL A 159 -4.34 12.01 -3.78
N GLU A 160 -4.23 13.30 -4.03
CA GLU A 160 -5.11 14.07 -4.91
C GLU A 160 -4.30 14.63 -6.07
N HIS A 161 -4.88 14.58 -7.27
CA HIS A 161 -4.33 15.18 -8.47
C HIS A 161 -5.48 15.59 -9.39
N ASP A 162 -5.58 16.87 -9.69
CA ASP A 162 -6.76 17.46 -10.31
C ASP A 162 -8.02 17.13 -9.48
N ASP A 163 -9.06 16.60 -10.13
CA ASP A 163 -10.32 16.22 -9.47
C ASP A 163 -10.34 14.71 -9.06
N LEU A 164 -9.20 14.01 -9.14
CA LEU A 164 -9.10 12.58 -8.84
C LEU A 164 -8.39 12.33 -7.52
N SER A 165 -8.80 11.29 -6.81
CA SER A 165 -8.27 10.96 -5.49
C SER A 165 -8.17 9.45 -5.26
N VAL A 166 -7.08 9.03 -4.59
CA VAL A 166 -6.89 7.67 -4.10
C VAL A 166 -6.45 7.70 -2.64
N THR A 167 -7.00 6.79 -1.84
CA THR A 167 -6.51 6.56 -0.47
C THR A 167 -5.95 5.16 -0.37
N TYR A 168 -4.79 5.05 0.31
CA TYR A 168 -4.07 3.82 0.57
C TYR A 168 -3.97 3.56 2.08
N ILE A 169 -4.55 2.44 2.52
CA ILE A 169 -4.50 1.92 3.89
C ILE A 169 -4.19 0.44 3.80
N SER A 170 -2.90 0.09 3.74
CA SER A 170 -2.45 -1.30 3.53
C SER A 170 -2.81 -2.22 4.68
N ASP A 171 -2.67 -1.73 5.91
CA ASP A 171 -2.87 -2.45 7.15
C ASP A 171 -3.79 -1.64 8.06
N HIS A 172 -4.75 -2.28 8.68
CA HIS A 172 -5.70 -1.59 9.54
C HIS A 172 -6.18 -2.53 10.65
N GLN A 173 -5.74 -2.27 11.87
CA GLN A 173 -6.24 -3.02 13.02
C GLN A 173 -7.72 -2.71 13.26
N GLN A 174 -8.57 -3.67 12.95
CA GLN A 174 -9.98 -3.58 13.26
C GLN A 174 -10.19 -3.49 14.78
N PRO A 175 -11.00 -2.54 15.29
CA PRO A 175 -11.34 -2.47 16.70
C PRO A 175 -12.29 -3.61 17.13
N ASP A 176 -12.40 -3.84 18.45
CA ASP A 176 -13.34 -4.85 18.99
C ASP A 176 -14.79 -4.55 18.63
N ASP A 177 -15.18 -3.26 18.64
CA ASP A 177 -16.46 -2.82 18.10
C ASP A 177 -16.30 -2.45 16.62
N PRO A 178 -16.75 -3.31 15.67
CA PRO A 178 -16.57 -3.09 14.24
C PRO A 178 -17.39 -1.92 13.68
N THR A 179 -18.25 -1.31 14.48
CA THR A 179 -19.01 -0.10 14.10
C THR A 179 -18.19 1.17 14.32
N THR A 180 -17.09 1.07 15.06
CA THR A 180 -16.17 2.18 15.33
C THR A 180 -15.12 2.27 14.23
N ILE A 181 -14.96 3.46 13.65
CA ILE A 181 -13.89 3.76 12.69
C ILE A 181 -13.14 4.99 13.21
N ALA A 182 -11.80 4.90 13.23
CA ALA A 182 -10.97 6.01 13.68
C ALA A 182 -11.15 7.23 12.77
N GLU A 183 -11.36 8.42 13.37
CA GLU A 183 -11.62 9.66 12.61
C GLU A 183 -10.53 9.98 11.58
N PRO A 184 -9.21 9.83 11.86
CA PRO A 184 -8.19 10.07 10.82
C PRO A 184 -8.34 9.15 9.60
N VAL A 185 -8.83 7.92 9.78
CA VAL A 185 -9.10 6.98 8.68
C VAL A 185 -10.29 7.47 7.85
N LEU A 186 -11.39 7.88 8.51
CA LEU A 186 -12.55 8.43 7.81
C LEU A 186 -12.22 9.70 7.04
N GLU A 187 -11.41 10.60 7.63
CA GLU A 187 -10.98 11.83 6.97
C GLU A 187 -10.19 11.55 5.69
N LEU A 188 -9.23 10.60 5.73
CA LEU A 188 -8.47 10.20 4.55
C LEU A 188 -9.35 9.57 3.46
N CYS A 189 -10.33 8.75 3.86
CA CYS A 189 -11.16 7.99 2.92
C CYS A 189 -12.32 8.78 2.33
N ARG A 190 -12.71 9.91 2.93
CA ARG A 190 -13.95 10.63 2.60
C ARG A 190 -14.06 10.97 1.12
N GLY A 191 -15.04 10.34 0.44
CA GLY A 191 -15.45 10.63 -0.93
C GLY A 191 -14.40 10.36 -2.00
N VAL A 192 -13.37 9.55 -1.71
CA VAL A 192 -12.32 9.27 -2.71
C VAL A 192 -12.83 8.42 -3.87
N ASP A 193 -12.19 8.56 -5.04
CA ASP A 193 -12.50 7.77 -6.23
C ASP A 193 -12.11 6.30 -6.05
N LEU A 194 -10.99 6.04 -5.34
CA LEU A 194 -10.54 4.70 -5.02
C LEU A 194 -10.00 4.64 -3.59
N LEU A 195 -10.53 3.72 -2.80
CA LEU A 195 -9.95 3.29 -1.54
C LEU A 195 -9.26 1.94 -1.75
N ILE A 196 -7.95 1.87 -1.50
CA ILE A 196 -7.17 0.64 -1.40
C ILE A 196 -7.06 0.32 0.09
N HIS A 197 -7.64 -0.79 0.54
CA HIS A 197 -7.77 -1.04 1.97
C HIS A 197 -7.45 -2.49 2.33
N ASP A 198 -6.80 -2.66 3.50
CA ASP A 198 -6.62 -3.96 4.14
C ASP A 198 -7.94 -4.75 4.17
N ALA A 199 -7.86 -6.01 3.78
CA ALA A 199 -8.97 -6.94 3.77
C ALA A 199 -8.48 -8.37 4.02
N GLN A 200 -7.54 -8.52 4.95
CA GLN A 200 -6.76 -9.75 5.11
C GLN A 200 -7.60 -10.91 5.60
N TYR A 201 -8.57 -10.70 6.51
CA TYR A 201 -9.22 -11.78 7.23
C TYR A 201 -10.68 -12.00 6.89
N THR A 202 -11.11 -13.26 6.98
CA THR A 202 -12.50 -13.63 7.23
C THR A 202 -12.87 -13.36 8.71
N PRO A 203 -14.16 -13.26 9.06
CA PRO A 203 -14.56 -13.08 10.46
C PRO A 203 -14.06 -14.21 11.40
N SER A 204 -14.02 -15.46 10.92
CA SER A 204 -13.56 -16.60 11.73
C SER A 204 -12.06 -16.58 12.00
N GLU A 205 -11.25 -16.07 11.05
CA GLU A 205 -9.81 -15.89 11.24
C GLU A 205 -9.53 -14.73 12.18
N PHE A 206 -10.28 -13.64 12.04
CA PHE A 206 -10.14 -12.47 12.91
C PHE A 206 -10.36 -12.81 14.38
N GLU A 207 -11.29 -13.73 14.71
CA GLU A 207 -11.51 -14.20 16.07
C GLU A 207 -10.21 -14.72 16.74
N GLN A 208 -9.31 -15.33 15.97
CA GLN A 208 -8.04 -15.87 16.44
C GLN A 208 -6.88 -14.89 16.31
N LYS A 209 -7.02 -13.85 15.47
CA LYS A 209 -5.96 -12.93 15.07
C LYS A 209 -6.29 -11.46 15.43
N ARG A 210 -7.16 -11.22 16.43
CA ARG A 210 -7.71 -9.88 16.80
C ARG A 210 -6.66 -8.80 17.03
N THR A 211 -5.44 -9.17 17.38
CA THR A 211 -4.36 -8.24 17.71
C THR A 211 -3.21 -8.25 16.69
N TRP A 212 -3.44 -8.81 15.50
CA TRP A 212 -2.38 -8.98 14.50
C TRP A 212 -2.20 -7.77 13.58
N GLY A 213 -2.97 -6.72 13.76
CA GLY A 213 -2.80 -5.48 13.01
C GLY A 213 -3.66 -5.33 11.77
N HIS A 214 -4.60 -6.27 11.52
CA HIS A 214 -5.39 -6.30 10.30
C HIS A 214 -6.89 -6.32 10.56
N CYS A 215 -7.68 -6.32 9.48
CA CYS A 215 -9.12 -6.30 9.56
C CYS A 215 -9.79 -7.37 8.71
N THR A 216 -11.10 -7.50 8.90
CA THR A 216 -11.96 -8.33 8.06
C THR A 216 -12.36 -7.59 6.78
N VAL A 217 -12.67 -8.35 5.72
CA VAL A 217 -13.28 -7.80 4.50
C VAL A 217 -14.56 -7.01 4.81
N GLN A 218 -15.36 -7.46 5.78
CA GLN A 218 -16.58 -6.77 6.19
C GLN A 218 -16.30 -5.39 6.78
N TYR A 219 -15.22 -5.27 7.55
CA TYR A 219 -14.81 -3.99 8.11
C TYR A 219 -14.30 -3.03 7.03
N ALA A 220 -13.51 -3.54 6.06
CA ALA A 220 -13.09 -2.74 4.89
C ALA A 220 -14.29 -2.16 4.14
N VAL A 221 -15.34 -2.97 3.90
CA VAL A 221 -16.58 -2.51 3.28
C VAL A 221 -17.31 -1.49 4.15
N ALA A 222 -17.34 -1.69 5.49
CA ALA A 222 -17.96 -0.73 6.40
C ALA A 222 -17.24 0.63 6.39
N VAL A 223 -15.90 0.65 6.34
CA VAL A 223 -15.11 1.88 6.17
C VAL A 223 -15.46 2.57 4.86
N ALA A 224 -15.51 1.81 3.75
CA ALA A 224 -15.84 2.32 2.43
C ALA A 224 -17.25 2.97 2.39
N ILE A 225 -18.24 2.31 3.01
CA ILE A 225 -19.61 2.84 3.10
C ILE A 225 -19.66 4.12 3.94
N ALA A 226 -19.05 4.09 5.13
CA ALA A 226 -19.04 5.23 6.05
C ALA A 226 -18.35 6.46 5.45
N ALA A 227 -17.30 6.25 4.66
CA ALA A 227 -16.55 7.30 3.98
C ALA A 227 -17.19 7.76 2.65
N GLY A 228 -18.16 7.00 2.10
CA GLY A 228 -18.81 7.32 0.82
C GLY A 228 -17.86 7.25 -0.37
N VAL A 229 -16.98 6.25 -0.42
CA VAL A 229 -16.04 6.07 -1.52
C VAL A 229 -16.74 5.57 -2.78
N LYS A 230 -16.18 5.82 -3.96
CA LYS A 230 -16.75 5.32 -5.22
C LYS A 230 -16.34 3.87 -5.51
N ARG A 231 -15.06 3.53 -5.26
CA ARG A 231 -14.50 2.19 -5.51
C ARG A 231 -13.69 1.72 -4.31
N LEU A 232 -13.74 0.41 -4.00
CA LEU A 232 -12.95 -0.25 -2.97
C LEU A 232 -12.13 -1.38 -3.60
N ALA A 233 -10.81 -1.30 -3.52
CA ALA A 233 -9.90 -2.38 -3.79
C ALA A 233 -9.57 -3.11 -2.48
N LEU A 234 -9.98 -4.37 -2.36
CA LEU A 234 -9.57 -5.26 -1.28
C LEU A 234 -8.09 -5.59 -1.49
N PHE A 235 -7.28 -5.31 -0.49
CA PHE A 235 -5.83 -5.37 -0.58
C PHE A 235 -5.24 -6.17 0.58
N HIS A 236 -3.94 -6.40 0.56
CA HIS A 236 -3.19 -7.07 1.64
C HIS A 236 -3.71 -8.48 1.93
N HIS A 237 -3.93 -9.27 0.86
CA HIS A 237 -4.48 -10.62 0.97
C HIS A 237 -3.60 -11.52 1.84
N ASP A 238 -4.23 -12.30 2.74
CA ASP A 238 -3.51 -13.27 3.58
C ASP A 238 -2.69 -14.25 2.70
N PRO A 239 -1.40 -14.48 2.98
CA PRO A 239 -0.56 -15.37 2.16
C PRO A 239 -1.02 -16.84 2.17
N TYR A 240 -1.89 -17.22 3.09
CA TYR A 240 -2.50 -18.56 3.16
C TYR A 240 -3.85 -18.65 2.44
N HIS A 241 -4.39 -17.55 1.93
CA HIS A 241 -5.58 -17.57 1.09
C HIS A 241 -5.21 -17.91 -0.36
N ASP A 242 -5.81 -18.97 -0.88
CA ASP A 242 -5.79 -19.26 -2.30
C ASP A 242 -6.69 -18.28 -3.08
N ASP A 243 -6.59 -18.32 -4.39
CA ASP A 243 -7.37 -17.45 -5.28
C ASP A 243 -8.88 -17.65 -5.14
N ASP A 244 -9.34 -18.87 -4.88
CA ASP A 244 -10.76 -19.19 -4.73
C ASP A 244 -11.32 -18.60 -3.43
N THR A 245 -10.53 -18.60 -2.35
CA THR A 245 -10.87 -17.95 -1.08
C THR A 245 -11.00 -16.43 -1.27
N ILE A 246 -10.02 -15.79 -1.93
CA ILE A 246 -10.06 -14.34 -2.21
C ILE A 246 -11.29 -13.99 -3.05
N GLU A 247 -11.60 -14.77 -4.08
CA GLU A 247 -12.78 -14.56 -4.91
C GLU A 247 -14.09 -14.73 -4.14
N GLN A 248 -14.15 -15.70 -3.21
CA GLN A 248 -15.34 -15.90 -2.37
C GLN A 248 -15.54 -14.68 -1.44
N MET A 249 -14.48 -14.21 -0.79
CA MET A 249 -14.49 -13.00 0.06
C MET A 249 -14.94 -11.78 -0.77
N THR A 250 -14.37 -11.64 -1.97
CA THR A 250 -14.70 -10.53 -2.89
C THR A 250 -16.16 -10.56 -3.33
N ARG A 251 -16.73 -11.74 -3.68
CA ARG A 251 -18.14 -11.86 -4.04
C ARG A 251 -19.09 -11.39 -2.92
N ALA A 252 -18.75 -11.72 -1.67
CA ALA A 252 -19.52 -11.29 -0.51
C ALA A 252 -19.42 -9.76 -0.31
N ALA A 253 -18.22 -9.21 -0.40
CA ALA A 253 -17.96 -7.77 -0.30
C ALA A 253 -18.66 -6.98 -1.41
N LYS A 254 -18.57 -7.46 -2.66
CA LYS A 254 -19.20 -6.86 -3.83
C LYS A 254 -20.72 -6.75 -3.66
N LYS A 255 -21.38 -7.81 -3.22
CA LYS A 255 -22.83 -7.77 -2.95
C LYS A 255 -23.22 -6.69 -1.94
N CYS A 256 -22.38 -6.45 -0.92
CA CYS A 256 -22.62 -5.40 0.05
C CYS A 256 -22.34 -4.01 -0.54
N GLY A 257 -21.24 -3.85 -1.28
CA GLY A 257 -20.87 -2.61 -1.95
C GLY A 257 -21.91 -2.16 -2.97
N ASP A 258 -22.38 -3.08 -3.84
CA ASP A 258 -23.40 -2.81 -4.87
C ASP A 258 -24.69 -2.23 -4.25
N ALA A 259 -25.10 -2.69 -3.06
CA ALA A 259 -26.25 -2.17 -2.34
C ALA A 259 -26.09 -0.70 -1.88
N HIS A 260 -24.85 -0.20 -1.86
CA HIS A 260 -24.50 1.16 -1.46
C HIS A 260 -23.90 1.99 -2.62
N GLY A 261 -23.92 1.46 -3.85
CA GLY A 261 -23.38 2.14 -5.02
C GLY A 261 -21.85 2.19 -5.06
N ILE A 262 -21.15 1.26 -4.38
CA ILE A 262 -19.69 1.17 -4.32
C ILE A 262 -19.25 -0.01 -5.17
N GLU A 263 -18.38 0.24 -6.14
CA GLU A 263 -17.70 -0.82 -6.88
C GLU A 263 -16.64 -1.47 -6.00
N VAL A 264 -16.72 -2.79 -5.76
CA VAL A 264 -15.76 -3.55 -4.96
C VAL A 264 -15.04 -4.58 -5.82
N PHE A 265 -13.72 -4.68 -5.71
CA PHE A 265 -12.92 -5.69 -6.38
C PHE A 265 -11.72 -6.11 -5.52
N ALA A 266 -11.18 -7.30 -5.76
CA ALA A 266 -9.90 -7.69 -5.19
C ALA A 266 -8.76 -7.12 -6.02
N ALA A 267 -7.77 -6.51 -5.39
CA ALA A 267 -6.55 -6.12 -6.06
C ALA A 267 -5.81 -7.36 -6.59
N THR A 268 -5.23 -7.24 -7.77
CA THR A 268 -4.53 -8.33 -8.46
C THR A 268 -3.24 -7.79 -9.07
N GLU A 269 -2.15 -8.53 -8.99
CA GLU A 269 -0.90 -8.13 -9.63
C GLU A 269 -1.06 -7.91 -11.14
N GLY A 270 -0.50 -6.82 -11.65
CA GLY A 270 -0.62 -6.40 -13.04
C GLY A 270 -1.92 -5.64 -13.36
N MET A 271 -2.89 -5.61 -12.45
CA MET A 271 -4.12 -4.83 -12.63
C MET A 271 -3.81 -3.34 -12.65
N SER A 272 -4.41 -2.61 -13.59
CA SER A 272 -4.38 -1.16 -13.64
C SER A 272 -5.80 -0.61 -13.62
N VAL A 273 -6.02 0.42 -12.82
CA VAL A 273 -7.30 1.13 -12.67
C VAL A 273 -7.10 2.58 -13.10
N ASP A 274 -7.78 2.98 -14.17
CA ASP A 274 -7.83 4.40 -14.55
C ASP A 274 -8.95 5.10 -13.77
N LEU A 275 -8.59 6.08 -12.95
CA LEU A 275 -9.56 6.82 -12.15
C LEU A 275 -10.40 7.79 -12.99
N ALA A 276 -9.92 8.20 -14.16
CA ALA A 276 -10.65 9.06 -15.08
C ALA A 276 -11.66 8.30 -15.96
N ALA A 277 -11.49 6.99 -16.13
CA ALA A 277 -12.46 6.13 -16.80
C ALA A 277 -13.57 5.77 -15.81
N ALA A 278 -14.66 6.55 -15.83
CA ALA A 278 -15.86 6.29 -15.03
C ALA A 278 -16.80 5.30 -15.71
#